data_d25263f1195cb3831ea2f6a8bfb866b1
#
_entry.id   d25263f1195cb3831ea2f6a8bfb866b1
#
_cell.length_a   1.000
_cell.length_b   1.000
_cell.length_c   1.000
_cell.angle_alpha   90.00
_cell.angle_beta   90.00
_cell.angle_gamma   90.00
#
_symmetry.space_group_name_H-M   'P 1'
#
loop_
_entity.id
_entity.type
_entity.pdbx_description
1 polymer ?
#
loop_
_entity_poly.entity_id
_entity_poly.type
_entity_poly.pdbx_seq_one_letter_code
_entity_poly.pdbx_strand_id
1 'polypeptide(L)'
;MTKIANNLDYDALAKLFWVQGFVVIEDFFDTKLMSQAQSRIMSHFGESPDYAHDQHFIDLSKTEVIPWFPQNEGHTFFDTFERDTRLQKLTTQILGEQWKNQYCMVMFSKKGSKGQAWHQDCPPENSTQFNLNRLLYSMDVDEELGGQVYIRPGTHRLGALTKGPLFEDFDDQVVLSPKQGTLVLLHGHCWHRIGELNGDYRVSTNYRAAPREAADSITDICVYRNMRYQFSTAQIVG
;
A
#
# COMPACT_ATOMS: atom_id res chain seq x y z
N MET A 1 -25.86 1.72 -12.90
CA MET A 1 -26.00 1.69 -11.44
C MET A 1 -24.89 0.82 -10.90
N THR A 2 -23.86 1.41 -10.35
CA THR A 2 -22.68 0.73 -9.78
C THR A 2 -23.15 -0.03 -8.54
N LYS A 3 -22.99 -1.35 -8.52
CA LYS A 3 -23.25 -2.15 -7.32
C LYS A 3 -22.12 -1.85 -6.33
N ILE A 4 -22.34 -0.89 -5.43
CA ILE A 4 -21.50 -0.77 -4.23
C ILE A 4 -21.62 -2.08 -3.47
N ALA A 5 -20.51 -2.62 -2.99
CA ALA A 5 -20.48 -3.87 -2.23
C ALA A 5 -21.27 -3.74 -0.92
N ASN A 6 -22.59 -3.85 -0.99
CA ASN A 6 -23.51 -3.63 0.14
C ASN A 6 -23.65 -4.85 1.07
N ASN A 7 -23.03 -5.99 0.70
CA ASN A 7 -23.15 -7.21 1.51
C ASN A 7 -21.78 -7.91 1.59
N LEU A 8 -20.85 -7.31 2.33
CA LEU A 8 -19.54 -7.89 2.56
C LEU A 8 -19.62 -8.96 3.66
N ASP A 9 -19.15 -10.16 3.36
CA ASP A 9 -18.87 -11.17 4.39
C ASP A 9 -17.52 -10.84 5.06
N TYR A 10 -17.57 -10.04 6.12
CA TYR A 10 -16.38 -9.57 6.85
C TYR A 10 -15.57 -10.71 7.45
N ASP A 11 -16.22 -11.78 7.91
CA ASP A 11 -15.57 -12.95 8.48
C ASP A 11 -14.80 -13.73 7.41
N ALA A 12 -15.42 -13.95 6.25
CA ALA A 12 -14.77 -14.62 5.13
C ALA A 12 -13.58 -13.80 4.60
N LEU A 13 -13.73 -12.48 4.49
CA LEU A 13 -12.66 -11.58 4.05
C LEU A 13 -11.48 -11.57 5.04
N ALA A 14 -11.75 -11.52 6.34
CA ALA A 14 -10.70 -11.60 7.35
C ALA A 14 -9.98 -12.96 7.34
N LYS A 15 -10.71 -14.06 7.21
CA LYS A 15 -10.11 -15.40 7.07
C LYS A 15 -9.22 -15.48 5.83
N LEU A 16 -9.67 -14.96 4.70
CA LEU A 16 -8.90 -14.93 3.46
C LEU A 16 -7.62 -14.09 3.63
N PHE A 17 -7.72 -12.92 4.28
CA PHE A 17 -6.58 -12.07 4.61
C PHE A 17 -5.52 -12.83 5.42
N TRP A 18 -5.90 -13.54 6.48
CA TRP A 18 -4.98 -14.31 7.31
C TRP A 18 -4.39 -15.55 6.62
N VAL A 19 -5.06 -16.07 5.59
CA VAL A 19 -4.52 -17.16 4.77
C VAL A 19 -3.53 -16.66 3.74
N GLN A 20 -3.88 -15.60 3.00
CA GLN A 20 -3.11 -15.14 1.85
C GLN A 20 -2.17 -13.97 2.15
N GLY A 21 -2.43 -13.20 3.22
CA GLY A 21 -1.73 -11.96 3.54
C GLY A 21 -2.28 -10.73 2.81
N PHE A 22 -3.32 -10.90 1.99
CA PHE A 22 -4.01 -9.80 1.31
C PHE A 22 -5.44 -10.16 0.92
N VAL A 23 -6.24 -9.13 0.62
CA VAL A 23 -7.59 -9.26 0.04
C VAL A 23 -7.82 -8.13 -0.95
N VAL A 24 -8.47 -8.43 -2.07
CA VAL A 24 -8.88 -7.45 -3.08
C VAL A 24 -10.41 -7.35 -3.06
N ILE A 25 -10.94 -6.15 -2.95
CA ILE A 25 -12.38 -5.89 -2.98
C ILE A 25 -12.63 -4.84 -4.07
N GLU A 26 -13.11 -5.30 -5.22
CA GLU A 26 -13.50 -4.45 -6.32
C GLU A 26 -14.74 -3.63 -5.99
N ASP A 27 -14.91 -2.48 -6.63
CA ASP A 27 -16.07 -1.58 -6.45
C ASP A 27 -16.37 -1.22 -4.98
N PHE A 28 -15.33 -1.18 -4.12
CA PHE A 28 -15.50 -0.87 -2.72
C PHE A 28 -15.94 0.59 -2.52
N PHE A 29 -15.35 1.52 -3.24
CA PHE A 29 -15.78 2.92 -3.31
C PHE A 29 -16.36 3.25 -4.69
N ASP A 30 -17.36 4.11 -4.72
CA ASP A 30 -17.95 4.51 -5.99
C ASP A 30 -17.01 5.38 -6.84
N THR A 31 -17.17 5.30 -8.14
CA THR A 31 -16.30 5.98 -9.11
C THR A 31 -16.36 7.50 -9.00
N LYS A 32 -17.49 8.08 -8.59
CA LYS A 32 -17.61 9.53 -8.42
C LYS A 32 -16.73 10.03 -7.26
N LEU A 33 -16.77 9.31 -6.13
CA LEU A 33 -15.91 9.63 -4.99
C LEU A 33 -14.43 9.46 -5.35
N MET A 34 -14.09 8.39 -6.06
CA MET A 34 -12.73 8.15 -6.54
C MET A 34 -12.24 9.22 -7.52
N SER A 35 -13.09 9.66 -8.44
CA SER A 35 -12.74 10.76 -9.37
C SER A 35 -12.51 12.09 -8.65
N GLN A 36 -13.25 12.35 -7.56
CA GLN A 36 -13.00 13.53 -6.73
C GLN A 36 -11.65 13.42 -5.99
N ALA A 37 -11.29 12.24 -5.50
CA ALA A 37 -9.97 11.99 -4.91
C ALA A 37 -8.87 12.21 -5.94
N GLN A 38 -9.00 11.60 -7.12
CA GLN A 38 -8.05 11.73 -8.22
C GLN A 38 -7.83 13.20 -8.62
N SER A 39 -8.91 13.98 -8.76
CA SER A 39 -8.81 15.40 -9.10
C SER A 39 -8.01 16.19 -8.07
N ARG A 40 -8.21 15.94 -6.77
CA ARG A 40 -7.47 16.60 -5.69
C ARG A 40 -5.99 16.20 -5.67
N ILE A 41 -5.72 14.92 -5.89
CA ILE A 41 -4.36 14.40 -5.98
C ILE A 41 -3.62 15.04 -7.16
N MET A 42 -4.26 15.10 -8.32
CA MET A 42 -3.66 15.69 -9.51
C MET A 42 -3.50 17.21 -9.38
N SER A 43 -4.38 17.90 -8.66
CA SER A 43 -4.22 19.32 -8.34
C SER A 43 -2.96 19.56 -7.49
N HIS A 44 -2.69 18.68 -6.51
CA HIS A 44 -1.49 18.78 -5.68
C HIS A 44 -0.22 18.49 -6.49
N PHE A 45 -0.15 17.36 -7.17
CA PHE A 45 1.05 16.93 -7.89
C PHE A 45 1.29 17.67 -9.21
N GLY A 46 0.26 18.28 -9.81
CA GLY A 46 0.39 19.11 -11.00
C GLY A 46 1.20 20.38 -10.79
N GLU A 47 1.27 20.87 -9.55
CA GLU A 47 1.96 22.11 -9.20
C GLU A 47 3.43 21.89 -8.81
N SER A 48 3.78 20.78 -8.15
CA SER A 48 5.16 20.50 -7.73
C SER A 48 5.40 19.02 -7.42
N PRO A 49 5.68 18.19 -8.43
CA PRO A 49 5.84 16.76 -8.19
C PRO A 49 7.26 16.35 -7.78
N ASP A 50 8.04 17.19 -7.14
CA ASP A 50 9.42 16.89 -6.82
C ASP A 50 9.60 16.55 -5.34
N TYR A 51 10.11 15.32 -5.12
CA TYR A 51 10.60 14.85 -3.85
C TYR A 51 11.98 14.25 -4.05
N ALA A 52 12.95 14.73 -3.30
CA ALA A 52 14.31 14.21 -3.37
C ALA A 52 14.45 12.98 -2.46
N HIS A 53 14.57 11.81 -3.04
CA HIS A 53 15.02 10.62 -2.32
C HIS A 53 16.54 10.59 -2.22
N ASP A 54 17.07 9.95 -1.18
CA ASP A 54 18.47 9.56 -1.14
C ASP A 54 18.81 8.64 -2.33
N GLN A 55 19.83 9.00 -3.13
CA GLN A 55 20.16 8.26 -4.36
C GLN A 55 20.57 6.82 -4.06
N HIS A 56 21.25 6.59 -2.94
CA HIS A 56 21.64 5.23 -2.55
C HIS A 56 20.42 4.35 -2.21
N PHE A 57 19.42 4.94 -1.55
CA PHE A 57 18.13 4.26 -1.33
C PHE A 57 17.46 3.90 -2.65
N ILE A 58 17.38 4.85 -3.61
CA ILE A 58 16.78 4.60 -4.93
C ILE A 58 17.54 3.49 -5.67
N ASP A 59 18.86 3.52 -5.65
CA ASP A 59 19.70 2.55 -6.36
C ASP A 59 19.49 1.12 -5.86
N LEU A 60 19.20 0.94 -4.58
CA LEU A 60 18.98 -0.36 -3.97
C LEU A 60 17.50 -0.80 -3.98
N SER A 61 16.57 0.11 -3.75
CA SER A 61 15.14 -0.21 -3.64
C SER A 61 14.39 -0.09 -4.95
N LYS A 62 14.91 0.70 -5.89
CA LYS A 62 14.19 1.16 -7.09
C LYS A 62 12.85 1.83 -6.77
N THR A 63 12.70 2.34 -5.55
CA THR A 63 11.49 3.00 -5.10
C THR A 63 11.55 4.49 -5.41
N GLU A 64 10.74 4.93 -6.37
CA GLU A 64 10.65 6.31 -6.84
C GLU A 64 9.26 6.90 -6.58
N VAL A 65 8.69 6.58 -5.43
CA VAL A 65 7.38 7.08 -5.03
C VAL A 65 7.50 8.46 -4.40
N ILE A 66 6.67 9.39 -4.85
CA ILE A 66 6.56 10.71 -4.24
C ILE A 66 5.41 10.65 -3.22
N PRO A 67 5.69 10.73 -1.91
CA PRO A 67 4.65 10.66 -0.89
C PRO A 67 3.99 12.02 -0.68
N TRP A 68 2.68 11.99 -0.41
CA TRP A 68 1.94 13.13 0.08
C TRP A 68 1.05 12.69 1.24
N PHE A 69 1.05 13.48 2.32
CA PHE A 69 0.27 13.21 3.53
C PHE A 69 -0.84 14.25 3.69
N PRO A 70 -1.94 14.14 2.93
CA PRO A 70 -2.95 15.20 2.82
C PRO A 70 -3.60 15.56 4.16
N GLN A 71 -3.81 14.60 5.06
CA GLN A 71 -4.40 14.86 6.37
C GLN A 71 -3.49 15.72 7.25
N ASN A 72 -2.16 15.57 7.15
CA ASN A 72 -1.19 16.38 7.90
C ASN A 72 -1.20 17.86 7.43
N GLU A 73 -1.65 18.10 6.21
CA GLU A 73 -1.80 19.43 5.62
C GLU A 73 -3.23 20.00 5.74
N GLY A 74 -4.11 19.30 6.47
CA GLY A 74 -5.48 19.75 6.73
C GLY A 74 -6.49 19.47 5.62
N HIS A 75 -6.17 18.58 4.67
CA HIS A 75 -7.09 18.18 3.60
C HIS A 75 -8.12 17.16 4.09
N THR A 76 -9.17 17.63 4.76
CA THR A 76 -10.20 16.82 5.43
C THR A 76 -11.05 15.94 4.49
N PHE A 77 -11.01 16.18 3.17
CA PHE A 77 -11.68 15.31 2.21
C PHE A 77 -11.22 13.85 2.35
N PHE A 78 -9.95 13.63 2.62
CA PHE A 78 -9.39 12.29 2.76
C PHE A 78 -9.86 11.54 4.00
N ASP A 79 -10.40 12.24 5.01
CA ASP A 79 -11.03 11.63 6.19
C ASP A 79 -12.30 10.84 5.82
N THR A 80 -12.94 11.16 4.70
CA THR A 80 -14.16 10.48 4.23
C THR A 80 -13.92 8.98 4.06
N PHE A 81 -12.76 8.59 3.53
CA PHE A 81 -12.42 7.18 3.33
C PHE A 81 -12.14 6.49 4.65
N GLU A 82 -11.41 7.13 5.54
CA GLU A 82 -11.05 6.58 6.84
C GLU A 82 -12.28 6.40 7.74
N ARG A 83 -13.27 7.28 7.61
CA ARG A 83 -14.54 7.22 8.34
C ARG A 83 -15.59 6.28 7.72
N ASP A 84 -15.29 5.67 6.56
CA ASP A 84 -16.22 4.68 5.97
C ASP A 84 -16.39 3.50 6.91
N THR A 85 -17.63 3.28 7.32
CA THR A 85 -17.98 2.25 8.33
C THR A 85 -17.65 0.83 7.88
N ARG A 86 -17.65 0.55 6.57
CA ARG A 86 -17.27 -0.75 6.00
C ARG A 86 -15.77 -0.96 6.15
N LEU A 87 -14.97 0.08 5.86
CA LEU A 87 -13.51 0.04 6.01
C LEU A 87 -13.12 -0.12 7.48
N GLN A 88 -13.78 0.62 8.38
CA GLN A 88 -13.55 0.49 9.83
C GLN A 88 -13.89 -0.92 10.32
N LYS A 89 -15.05 -1.47 9.91
CA LYS A 89 -15.47 -2.81 10.28
C LYS A 89 -14.51 -3.89 9.78
N LEU A 90 -14.03 -3.79 8.52
CA LEU A 90 -13.00 -4.68 7.97
C LEU A 90 -11.71 -4.58 8.78
N THR A 91 -11.29 -3.36 9.10
CA THR A 91 -10.07 -3.11 9.89
C THR A 91 -10.19 -3.74 11.28
N THR A 92 -11.32 -3.54 11.96
CA THR A 92 -11.60 -4.15 13.27
C THR A 92 -11.63 -5.68 13.20
N GLN A 93 -12.21 -6.24 12.14
CA GLN A 93 -12.28 -7.70 11.97
C GLN A 93 -10.88 -8.33 11.78
N ILE A 94 -9.93 -7.59 11.20
CA ILE A 94 -8.56 -8.04 10.98
C ILE A 94 -7.65 -7.76 12.18
N LEU A 95 -7.69 -6.54 12.72
CA LEU A 95 -6.76 -6.07 13.73
C LEU A 95 -7.26 -6.21 15.17
N GLY A 96 -8.54 -6.55 15.37
CA GLY A 96 -9.20 -6.52 16.66
C GLY A 96 -9.69 -5.12 17.05
N GLU A 97 -10.27 -5.01 18.24
CA GLU A 97 -10.76 -3.73 18.76
C GLU A 97 -9.59 -2.79 19.11
N GLN A 98 -9.86 -1.49 19.05
CA GLN A 98 -8.92 -0.43 19.46
C GLN A 98 -7.62 -0.38 18.63
N TRP A 99 -7.68 -0.82 17.35
CA TRP A 99 -6.56 -0.61 16.42
C TRP A 99 -6.21 0.88 16.26
N LYS A 100 -5.02 1.17 15.74
CA LYS A 100 -4.51 2.54 15.57
C LYS A 100 -4.45 2.91 14.09
N ASN A 101 -4.93 4.12 13.74
CA ASN A 101 -4.53 4.76 12.50
C ASN A 101 -3.08 5.20 12.60
N GLN A 102 -2.32 5.00 11.53
CA GLN A 102 -0.96 5.49 11.41
C GLN A 102 -0.94 6.79 10.58
N TYR A 103 -1.35 6.71 9.34
CA TYR A 103 -1.43 7.85 8.42
C TYR A 103 -2.20 7.52 7.15
N CYS A 104 -2.62 8.58 6.44
CA CYS A 104 -3.03 8.54 5.04
C CYS A 104 -1.87 9.05 4.18
N MET A 105 -1.38 8.23 3.28
CA MET A 105 -0.29 8.57 2.35
C MET A 105 -0.74 8.32 0.92
N VAL A 106 -0.79 9.38 0.11
CA VAL A 106 -0.87 9.26 -1.33
C VAL A 106 0.51 8.96 -1.88
N MET A 107 0.59 7.93 -2.71
CA MET A 107 1.82 7.48 -3.38
C MET A 107 1.69 7.80 -4.87
N PHE A 108 2.47 8.76 -5.33
CA PHE A 108 2.53 9.17 -6.72
C PHE A 108 3.81 8.66 -7.37
N SER A 109 3.69 8.04 -8.53
CA SER A 109 4.84 7.61 -9.35
C SER A 109 4.77 8.28 -10.72
N LYS A 110 5.91 8.80 -11.18
CA LYS A 110 6.06 9.45 -12.48
C LYS A 110 6.36 8.43 -13.58
N LYS A 111 6.13 8.82 -14.82
CA LYS A 111 6.55 8.09 -16.01
C LYS A 111 8.02 7.68 -15.94
N GLY A 112 8.27 6.42 -16.29
CA GLY A 112 9.62 5.84 -16.29
C GLY A 112 10.09 5.34 -14.93
N SER A 113 9.27 5.48 -13.88
CA SER A 113 9.54 4.84 -12.59
C SER A 113 9.72 3.33 -12.75
N LYS A 114 10.78 2.79 -12.17
CA LYS A 114 11.04 1.33 -12.14
C LYS A 114 10.14 0.59 -11.16
N GLY A 115 9.24 1.29 -10.48
CA GLY A 115 8.34 0.76 -9.48
C GLY A 115 9.00 0.65 -8.11
N GLN A 116 8.82 -0.49 -7.45
CA GLN A 116 9.42 -0.79 -6.14
C GLN A 116 9.91 -2.24 -6.16
N ALA A 117 11.14 -2.46 -5.72
CA ALA A 117 11.66 -3.81 -5.52
C ALA A 117 10.82 -4.60 -4.52
N TRP A 118 10.96 -5.94 -4.51
CA TRP A 118 10.36 -6.79 -3.46
C TRP A 118 10.70 -6.27 -2.07
N HIS A 119 9.67 -6.09 -1.25
CA HIS A 119 9.81 -5.55 0.11
C HIS A 119 8.69 -6.03 1.05
N GLN A 120 8.92 -5.75 2.32
CA GLN A 120 7.97 -5.83 3.44
C GLN A 120 7.90 -4.45 4.09
N ASP A 121 6.72 -3.98 4.44
CA ASP A 121 6.50 -2.61 4.98
C ASP A 121 6.90 -2.43 6.44
N CYS A 122 7.26 -3.51 7.12
CA CYS A 122 7.74 -3.48 8.49
C CYS A 122 8.57 -4.72 8.80
N PRO A 123 9.43 -4.69 9.84
CA PRO A 123 10.27 -5.81 10.23
C PRO A 123 9.44 -7.05 10.60
N PRO A 124 9.72 -8.23 10.02
CA PRO A 124 8.89 -9.42 10.18
C PRO A 124 9.30 -10.34 11.35
N GLU A 125 10.29 -9.96 12.17
CA GLU A 125 10.83 -10.79 13.25
C GLU A 125 9.81 -11.07 14.35
N ASN A 126 8.83 -10.19 14.51
CA ASN A 126 7.73 -10.36 15.45
C ASN A 126 6.40 -10.35 14.72
N SER A 127 5.73 -11.51 14.66
CA SER A 127 4.46 -11.69 13.94
C SER A 127 3.29 -10.86 14.49
N THR A 128 3.38 -10.38 15.74
CA THR A 128 2.36 -9.51 16.35
C THR A 128 2.61 -8.02 16.11
N GLN A 129 3.79 -7.68 15.61
CA GLN A 129 4.19 -6.32 15.29
C GLN A 129 4.14 -6.12 13.77
N PHE A 130 2.99 -5.68 13.25
CA PHE A 130 2.78 -5.47 11.83
C PHE A 130 1.88 -4.28 11.56
N ASN A 131 1.84 -3.83 10.32
CA ASN A 131 0.87 -2.85 9.85
C ASN A 131 -0.07 -3.48 8.82
N LEU A 132 -1.27 -2.94 8.74
CA LEU A 132 -2.26 -3.20 7.71
C LEU A 132 -2.26 -2.05 6.71
N ASN A 133 -1.91 -2.34 5.47
CA ASN A 133 -2.10 -1.41 4.36
C ASN A 133 -3.55 -1.51 3.86
N ARG A 134 -4.22 -0.38 3.75
CA ARG A 134 -5.56 -0.24 3.18
C ARG A 134 -5.42 0.65 1.95
N LEU A 135 -5.10 -0.01 0.82
CA LEU A 135 -4.76 0.65 -0.44
C LEU A 135 -6.01 0.93 -1.27
N LEU A 136 -6.26 2.20 -1.57
CA LEU A 136 -7.34 2.66 -2.42
C LEU A 136 -6.78 3.10 -3.78
N TYR A 137 -7.49 2.75 -4.84
CA TYR A 137 -7.13 3.10 -6.21
C TYR A 137 -8.14 4.09 -6.77
N SER A 138 -7.69 5.33 -7.01
CA SER A 138 -8.51 6.39 -7.61
C SER A 138 -8.47 6.41 -9.13
N MET A 139 -7.67 5.53 -9.72
CA MET A 139 -7.54 5.30 -11.16
C MET A 139 -7.36 3.83 -11.45
N ASP A 140 -7.58 3.45 -12.70
CA ASP A 140 -7.28 2.09 -13.16
C ASP A 140 -5.76 1.88 -13.22
N VAL A 141 -5.34 0.68 -12.85
CA VAL A 141 -3.98 0.17 -13.08
C VAL A 141 -4.12 -1.06 -13.98
N ASP A 142 -3.52 -1.02 -15.15
CA ASP A 142 -3.56 -2.12 -16.13
C ASP A 142 -2.18 -2.39 -16.72
N GLU A 143 -2.10 -3.32 -17.66
CA GLU A 143 -0.84 -3.72 -18.28
C GLU A 143 -0.23 -2.62 -19.16
N GLU A 144 -1.06 -1.79 -19.81
CA GLU A 144 -0.62 -0.69 -20.65
C GLU A 144 0.00 0.43 -19.81
N LEU A 145 -0.66 0.79 -18.69
CA LEU A 145 -0.15 1.75 -17.72
C LEU A 145 1.11 1.22 -17.05
N GLY A 146 1.16 -0.06 -16.72
CA GLY A 146 2.16 -0.64 -15.84
C GLY A 146 1.90 -0.32 -14.36
N GLY A 147 2.91 -0.49 -13.51
CA GLY A 147 2.78 -0.19 -12.07
C GLY A 147 1.86 -1.15 -11.32
N GLN A 148 1.64 -2.34 -11.84
CA GLN A 148 0.84 -3.41 -11.23
C GLN A 148 1.45 -3.84 -9.90
N VAL A 149 0.62 -4.39 -9.02
CA VAL A 149 1.05 -4.89 -7.71
C VAL A 149 1.31 -6.39 -7.81
N TYR A 150 2.52 -6.80 -7.49
CA TYR A 150 2.93 -8.19 -7.41
C TYR A 150 2.96 -8.59 -5.94
N ILE A 151 2.28 -9.68 -5.60
CA ILE A 151 2.20 -10.17 -4.22
C ILE A 151 2.52 -11.65 -4.23
N ARG A 152 3.31 -12.11 -3.26
CA ARG A 152 3.52 -13.52 -3.03
C ARG A 152 2.64 -13.98 -1.86
N PRO A 153 1.55 -14.73 -2.11
CA PRO A 153 0.58 -15.11 -1.09
C PRO A 153 1.19 -15.90 0.06
N GLY A 154 0.70 -15.68 1.27
CA GLY A 154 1.10 -16.44 2.46
C GLY A 154 2.47 -16.09 3.05
N THR A 155 3.27 -15.24 2.38
CA THR A 155 4.64 -14.91 2.80
C THR A 155 4.72 -14.09 4.07
N HIS A 156 3.64 -13.46 4.50
CA HIS A 156 3.57 -12.78 5.80
C HIS A 156 3.87 -13.71 7.01
N ARG A 157 3.86 -15.03 6.79
CA ARG A 157 4.17 -16.06 7.80
C ARG A 157 5.57 -16.66 7.65
N LEU A 158 6.32 -16.24 6.63
CA LEU A 158 7.63 -16.85 6.32
C LEU A 158 8.82 -16.10 6.94
N GLY A 159 8.56 -14.99 7.66
CA GLY A 159 9.63 -14.15 8.19
C GLY A 159 10.25 -13.23 7.14
N ALA A 160 11.54 -12.94 7.28
CA ALA A 160 12.22 -11.96 6.47
C ALA A 160 12.33 -12.37 4.99
N LEU A 161 12.12 -11.38 4.12
CA LEU A 161 12.33 -11.50 2.69
C LEU A 161 13.77 -11.94 2.39
N THR A 162 13.89 -13.02 1.62
CA THR A 162 15.19 -13.58 1.25
C THR A 162 15.94 -12.68 0.26
N LYS A 163 17.27 -12.59 0.40
CA LYS A 163 18.15 -11.88 -0.54
C LYS A 163 18.04 -12.45 -1.95
N GLY A 164 18.23 -11.60 -2.96
CA GLY A 164 18.19 -12.01 -4.36
C GLY A 164 17.94 -10.87 -5.33
N PRO A 165 17.67 -11.17 -6.61
CA PRO A 165 17.35 -10.17 -7.61
C PRO A 165 16.13 -9.33 -7.23
N LEU A 166 16.21 -8.02 -7.46
CA LEU A 166 15.22 -7.04 -6.97
C LEU A 166 13.81 -7.28 -7.51
N PHE A 167 13.69 -7.74 -8.76
CA PHE A 167 12.44 -7.90 -9.50
C PHE A 167 12.26 -9.33 -10.02
N GLU A 168 12.91 -10.33 -9.39
CA GLU A 168 12.71 -11.72 -9.73
C GLU A 168 11.22 -12.08 -9.70
N ASP A 169 10.77 -12.82 -10.71
CA ASP A 169 9.43 -13.38 -10.69
C ASP A 169 9.41 -14.70 -9.89
N PHE A 170 8.38 -14.88 -9.09
CA PHE A 170 8.11 -16.11 -8.37
C PHE A 170 6.94 -16.85 -9.04
N ASP A 171 7.05 -18.16 -9.17
CA ASP A 171 6.02 -19.00 -9.80
C ASP A 171 4.66 -18.92 -9.09
N ASP A 172 4.66 -18.60 -7.80
CA ASP A 172 3.48 -18.49 -6.94
C ASP A 172 3.02 -17.02 -6.73
N GLN A 173 3.60 -16.06 -7.46
CA GLN A 173 3.17 -14.67 -7.34
C GLN A 173 1.80 -14.43 -7.99
N VAL A 174 1.07 -13.48 -7.44
CA VAL A 174 -0.17 -12.95 -8.01
C VAL A 174 0.09 -11.53 -8.49
N VAL A 175 -0.40 -11.20 -9.68
CA VAL A 175 -0.31 -9.85 -10.25
C VAL A 175 -1.70 -9.22 -10.17
N LEU A 176 -1.79 -8.06 -9.52
CA LEU A 176 -3.02 -7.31 -9.38
C LEU A 176 -3.01 -6.10 -10.31
N SER A 177 -4.09 -5.92 -11.07
CA SER A 177 -4.39 -4.75 -11.89
C SER A 177 -5.65 -4.06 -11.35
N PRO A 178 -5.55 -3.33 -10.21
CA PRO A 178 -6.71 -2.78 -9.54
C PRO A 178 -7.41 -1.73 -10.40
N LYS A 179 -8.73 -1.81 -10.46
CA LYS A 179 -9.58 -0.80 -11.09
C LYS A 179 -9.89 0.34 -10.12
N GLN A 180 -10.30 1.48 -10.66
CA GLN A 180 -10.80 2.60 -9.86
C GLN A 180 -11.91 2.12 -8.89
N GLY A 181 -11.80 2.47 -7.61
CA GLY A 181 -12.74 2.04 -6.58
C GLY A 181 -12.33 0.77 -5.84
N THR A 182 -11.29 0.08 -6.28
CA THR A 182 -10.78 -1.12 -5.60
C THR A 182 -10.11 -0.77 -4.28
N LEU A 183 -10.40 -1.56 -3.26
CA LEU A 183 -9.66 -1.62 -1.99
C LEU A 183 -8.79 -2.88 -1.98
N VAL A 184 -7.49 -2.71 -1.72
CA VAL A 184 -6.58 -3.82 -1.42
C VAL A 184 -6.15 -3.72 0.03
N LEU A 185 -6.46 -4.76 0.81
CA LEU A 185 -5.92 -4.95 2.16
C LEU A 185 -4.67 -5.81 2.05
N LEU A 186 -3.54 -5.34 2.61
CA LEU A 186 -2.27 -6.03 2.51
C LEU A 186 -1.54 -6.01 3.86
N HIS A 187 -1.12 -7.20 4.32
CA HIS A 187 -0.32 -7.38 5.54
C HIS A 187 1.10 -6.85 5.33
N GLY A 188 1.60 -6.02 6.24
CA GLY A 188 2.92 -5.39 6.11
C GLY A 188 4.10 -6.36 5.99
N HIS A 189 3.97 -7.59 6.48
CA HIS A 189 4.98 -8.65 6.29
C HIS A 189 4.83 -9.40 4.96
N CYS A 190 3.75 -9.21 4.21
CA CYS A 190 3.57 -9.89 2.94
C CYS A 190 4.57 -9.37 1.90
N TRP A 191 5.28 -10.26 1.21
CA TRP A 191 6.23 -9.87 0.19
C TRP A 191 5.48 -9.33 -1.02
N HIS A 192 5.81 -8.09 -1.39
CA HIS A 192 5.18 -7.45 -2.54
C HIS A 192 6.15 -6.50 -3.24
N ARG A 193 5.84 -6.18 -4.47
CA ARG A 193 6.55 -5.20 -5.29
C ARG A 193 5.59 -4.45 -6.20
N ILE A 194 6.06 -3.35 -6.75
CA ILE A 194 5.35 -2.61 -7.81
C ILE A 194 6.14 -2.75 -9.10
N GLY A 195 5.45 -3.03 -10.19
CA GLY A 195 6.04 -3.12 -11.52
C GLY A 195 6.47 -1.76 -12.08
N GLU A 196 7.22 -1.80 -13.18
CA GLU A 196 7.63 -0.60 -13.92
C GLU A 196 6.40 0.15 -14.45
N LEU A 197 6.46 1.47 -14.43
CA LEU A 197 5.41 2.36 -14.94
C LEU A 197 5.73 2.79 -16.38
N ASN A 198 4.84 2.44 -17.30
CA ASN A 198 4.93 2.79 -18.71
C ASN A 198 4.14 4.06 -19.06
N GLY A 199 3.00 4.26 -18.38
CA GLY A 199 2.14 5.44 -18.55
C GLY A 199 2.67 6.69 -17.89
N ASP A 200 1.89 7.77 -17.95
CA ASP A 200 2.36 9.09 -17.51
C ASP A 200 2.52 9.19 -15.98
N TYR A 201 1.62 8.59 -15.22
CA TYR A 201 1.68 8.55 -13.76
C TYR A 201 0.84 7.40 -13.20
N ARG A 202 1.12 7.02 -11.96
CA ARG A 202 0.33 6.08 -11.17
C ARG A 202 0.07 6.65 -9.78
N VAL A 203 -1.15 6.44 -9.29
CA VAL A 203 -1.56 6.87 -7.94
C VAL A 203 -2.18 5.71 -7.18
N SER A 204 -1.81 5.57 -5.92
CA SER A 204 -2.54 4.80 -4.92
C SER A 204 -2.51 5.54 -3.58
N THR A 205 -3.57 5.39 -2.78
CA THR A 205 -3.65 6.01 -1.46
C THR A 205 -3.67 4.93 -0.40
N ASN A 206 -2.74 4.99 0.55
CA ASN A 206 -2.62 4.02 1.63
C ASN A 206 -3.10 4.62 2.95
N TYR A 207 -4.17 4.08 3.50
CA TYR A 207 -4.63 4.34 4.86
C TYR A 207 -4.02 3.28 5.78
N ARG A 208 -2.84 3.57 6.32
CA ARG A 208 -2.10 2.60 7.12
C ARG A 208 -2.65 2.52 8.54
N ALA A 209 -2.86 1.30 9.03
CA ALA A 209 -3.32 1.01 10.36
C ALA A 209 -2.43 -0.06 11.02
N ALA A 210 -2.50 -0.17 12.34
CA ALA A 210 -1.76 -1.19 13.08
C ALA A 210 -2.58 -1.73 14.26
N PRO A 211 -2.29 -2.96 14.73
CA PRO A 211 -2.86 -3.45 15.98
C PRO A 211 -2.56 -2.48 17.14
N ARG A 212 -3.42 -2.46 18.15
CA ARG A 212 -3.25 -1.61 19.32
C ARG A 212 -1.85 -1.70 19.94
N GLU A 213 -1.33 -2.92 20.06
CA GLU A 213 -0.08 -3.24 20.71
C GLU A 213 1.16 -3.03 19.82
N ALA A 214 0.96 -2.70 18.54
CA ALA A 214 2.08 -2.42 17.65
C ALA A 214 2.80 -1.12 18.08
N ALA A 215 4.13 -1.10 17.94
CA ALA A 215 4.91 0.11 18.19
C ALA A 215 4.48 1.25 17.26
N ASP A 216 4.54 2.49 17.70
CA ASP A 216 4.20 3.65 16.86
C ASP A 216 5.17 3.79 15.68
N SER A 217 6.42 3.31 15.85
CA SER A 217 7.46 3.26 14.82
C SER A 217 7.38 2.04 13.91
N ILE A 218 6.30 1.24 13.97
CA ILE A 218 6.21 -0.03 13.22
C ILE A 218 6.46 0.12 11.71
N THR A 219 6.17 1.30 11.16
CA THR A 219 6.35 1.59 9.73
C THR A 219 7.64 2.36 9.42
N ASP A 220 8.49 2.59 10.42
CA ASP A 220 9.73 3.34 10.24
C ASP A 220 10.81 2.55 9.48
N ILE A 221 10.81 1.23 9.61
CA ILE A 221 11.75 0.35 8.91
C ILE A 221 11.02 -0.48 7.85
N CYS A 222 11.47 -0.34 6.60
CA CYS A 222 11.05 -1.18 5.49
C CYS A 222 12.14 -2.21 5.15
N VAL A 223 11.74 -3.46 4.92
CA VAL A 223 12.66 -4.56 4.60
C VAL A 223 12.61 -4.80 3.09
N TYR A 224 13.62 -4.35 2.37
CA TYR A 224 13.82 -4.62 0.96
C TYR A 224 14.62 -5.90 0.77
N ARG A 225 14.64 -6.42 -0.44
CA ARG A 225 15.28 -7.69 -0.75
C ARG A 225 16.76 -7.79 -0.32
N ASN A 226 17.48 -6.68 -0.42
CA ASN A 226 18.92 -6.65 -0.13
C ASN A 226 19.31 -5.64 0.94
N MET A 227 18.35 -4.94 1.54
CA MET A 227 18.61 -3.95 2.58
C MET A 227 17.41 -3.78 3.50
N ARG A 228 17.66 -3.17 4.65
CA ARG A 228 16.62 -2.55 5.48
C ARG A 228 16.85 -1.04 5.47
N TYR A 229 15.78 -0.28 5.41
CA TYR A 229 15.86 1.16 5.37
C TYR A 229 15.01 1.77 6.48
N GLN A 230 15.63 2.64 7.28
CA GLN A 230 14.95 3.38 8.34
C GLN A 230 14.66 4.80 7.86
N PHE A 231 13.37 5.12 7.76
CA PHE A 231 12.91 6.40 7.20
C PHE A 231 13.18 7.59 8.12
N SER A 232 13.07 7.45 9.44
CA SER A 232 13.30 8.56 10.39
C SER A 232 14.73 9.10 10.37
N THR A 233 15.70 8.28 10.01
CA THR A 233 17.12 8.66 9.94
C THR A 233 17.66 8.72 8.52
N ALA A 234 16.86 8.29 7.54
CA ALA A 234 17.28 8.10 6.15
C ALA A 234 18.53 7.20 6.03
N GLN A 235 18.56 6.08 6.77
CA GLN A 235 19.73 5.21 6.86
C GLN A 235 19.41 3.76 6.49
N ILE A 236 20.39 3.11 5.86
CA ILE A 236 20.39 1.66 5.71
C ILE A 236 20.79 1.04 7.05
N VAL A 237 19.97 0.10 7.56
CA VAL A 237 20.15 -0.53 8.87
C VAL A 237 20.15 -2.06 8.70
N GLY A 238 21.26 -2.71 8.94
CA GLY A 238 21.42 -4.18 8.97
C GLY A 238 21.64 -4.84 7.63
#